data_af5c91e546c80b52acf0ac711fdf0ae0
#
_entry.id   af5c91e546c80b52acf0ac711fdf0ae0
#
_cell.length_a   1.000
_cell.length_b   1.000
_cell.length_c   1.000
_cell.angle_alpha   90.00
_cell.angle_beta   90.00
_cell.angle_gamma   90.00
#
_symmetry.space_group_name_H-M   'P 1'
#
loop_
_entity.id
_entity.type
_entity.pdbx_description
1 polymer ?
#
loop_
_entity_poly.entity_id
_entity_poly.type
_entity_poly.pdbx_seq_one_letter_code
_entity_poly.pdbx_strand_id
1 'polypeptide(L)'
;GRDSPSAEADASRTERLHQRFQLTYGFCSADLKRWLAKKDPVTGKKYGIATPSLDQHMAHEVNRNGRYYCDRLGAACDFRILDLPSDVLVDWIMAQGLPFDSLYFYGCDRPIHISYGPQHKRDIWGFTAKGTPTRRGTERWLMHIRASKVF
;
A
#
# COMPACT_ATOMS: atom_id res chain seq x y z
N GLY A 1 -39.53 -6.55 19.96
CA GLY A 1 -38.47 -7.33 19.44
C GLY A 1 -37.64 -6.48 18.48
N ARG A 2 -36.38 -6.23 18.79
CA ARG A 2 -35.45 -5.63 17.83
C ARG A 2 -34.80 -6.80 17.11
N ASP A 3 -35.15 -6.96 15.85
CA ASP A 3 -34.51 -7.96 14.99
C ASP A 3 -33.04 -7.60 14.82
N SER A 4 -32.16 -8.41 15.40
CA SER A 4 -30.73 -8.39 15.11
C SER A 4 -30.54 -8.77 13.64
N PRO A 5 -29.67 -8.08 12.87
CA PRO A 5 -29.38 -8.51 11.50
C PRO A 5 -28.88 -9.96 11.54
N SER A 6 -29.44 -10.79 10.69
CA SER A 6 -29.10 -12.22 10.67
C SER A 6 -27.61 -12.39 10.33
N ALA A 7 -26.98 -13.41 10.93
CA ALA A 7 -25.56 -13.74 10.68
C ALA A 7 -25.26 -13.95 9.16
N GLU A 8 -26.26 -14.38 8.39
CA GLU A 8 -26.16 -14.50 6.93
C GLU A 8 -26.03 -13.16 6.20
N ALA A 9 -26.70 -12.09 6.68
CA ALA A 9 -26.58 -10.76 6.11
C ALA A 9 -25.19 -10.17 6.37
N ASP A 10 -24.60 -10.46 7.52
CA ASP A 10 -23.26 -9.99 7.91
C ASP A 10 -22.16 -10.76 7.15
N ALA A 11 -22.29 -12.06 6.99
CA ALA A 11 -21.39 -12.87 6.18
C ALA A 11 -21.40 -12.43 4.71
N SER A 12 -22.57 -12.21 4.12
CA SER A 12 -22.72 -11.71 2.74
C SER A 12 -22.12 -10.29 2.56
N ARG A 13 -22.21 -9.46 3.57
CA ARG A 13 -21.60 -8.11 3.57
C ARG A 13 -20.07 -8.20 3.62
N THR A 14 -19.52 -9.06 4.47
CA THR A 14 -18.09 -9.31 4.61
C THR A 14 -17.50 -9.88 3.33
N GLU A 15 -18.20 -10.84 2.70
CA GLU A 15 -17.78 -11.44 1.43
C GLU A 15 -17.77 -10.42 0.28
N ARG A 16 -18.77 -9.54 0.20
CA ARG A 16 -18.79 -8.44 -0.78
C ARG A 16 -17.66 -7.44 -0.56
N LEU A 17 -17.25 -7.18 0.68
CA LEU A 17 -16.10 -6.31 0.99
C LEU A 17 -14.79 -6.97 0.55
N HIS A 18 -14.62 -8.26 0.76
CA HIS A 18 -13.45 -9.01 0.30
C HIS A 18 -13.32 -9.00 -1.22
N GLN A 19 -14.40 -9.11 -1.96
CA GLN A 19 -14.39 -9.05 -3.43
C GLN A 19 -13.97 -7.69 -4.00
N ARG A 20 -14.09 -6.61 -3.22
CA ARG A 20 -13.67 -5.25 -3.61
C ARG A 20 -12.22 -4.94 -3.28
N PHE A 21 -11.62 -5.68 -2.36
CA PHE A 21 -10.20 -5.53 -2.01
C PHE A 21 -9.33 -6.20 -3.07
N GLN A 22 -8.46 -5.45 -3.69
CA GLN A 22 -7.53 -5.95 -4.69
C GLN A 22 -6.09 -5.71 -4.23
N LEU A 23 -5.43 -6.77 -3.77
CA LEU A 23 -4.01 -6.77 -3.49
C LEU A 23 -3.24 -6.74 -4.82
N THR A 24 -2.35 -5.79 -4.99
CA THR A 24 -1.55 -5.63 -6.21
C THR A 24 -0.09 -5.99 -6.00
N TYR A 25 0.41 -5.86 -4.77
CA TYR A 25 1.77 -6.24 -4.40
C TYR A 25 1.83 -6.58 -2.91
N GLY A 26 2.55 -7.62 -2.56
CA GLY A 26 2.71 -8.08 -1.18
C GLY A 26 4.17 -8.26 -0.80
N PHE A 27 4.48 -9.33 -0.08
CA PHE A 27 5.85 -9.69 0.28
C PHE A 27 6.69 -9.94 -0.97
N CYS A 28 7.92 -9.43 -0.97
CA CYS A 28 8.88 -9.61 -2.03
C CYS A 28 10.15 -10.29 -1.48
N SER A 29 10.33 -11.56 -1.80
CA SER A 29 11.57 -12.25 -1.48
C SER A 29 12.73 -11.77 -2.35
N ALA A 30 13.96 -12.02 -1.90
CA ALA A 30 15.16 -11.74 -2.69
C ALA A 30 15.16 -12.49 -4.04
N ASP A 31 14.61 -13.70 -4.08
CA ASP A 31 14.47 -14.50 -5.29
C ASP A 31 13.46 -13.89 -6.26
N LEU A 32 12.29 -13.50 -5.75
CA LEU A 32 11.28 -12.80 -6.56
C LEU A 32 11.84 -11.50 -7.13
N LYS A 33 12.55 -10.72 -6.32
CA LYS A 33 13.20 -9.48 -6.77
C LYS A 33 14.16 -9.74 -7.93
N ARG A 34 15.01 -10.78 -7.82
CA ARG A 34 15.95 -11.16 -8.89
C ARG A 34 15.21 -11.59 -10.15
N TRP A 35 14.14 -12.34 -10.01
CA TRP A 35 13.32 -12.77 -11.13
C TRP A 35 12.66 -11.60 -11.85
N LEU A 36 12.02 -10.70 -11.13
CA LEU A 36 11.35 -9.50 -11.68
C LEU A 36 12.32 -8.59 -12.44
N ALA A 37 13.58 -8.52 -12.00
CA ALA A 37 14.62 -7.71 -12.65
C ALA A 37 15.16 -8.32 -13.95
N LYS A 38 14.92 -9.62 -14.21
CA LYS A 38 15.34 -10.27 -15.47
C LYS A 38 14.54 -9.72 -16.64
N LYS A 39 15.19 -9.75 -17.81
CA LYS A 39 14.53 -9.38 -19.06
C LYS A 39 14.02 -10.62 -19.76
N ASP A 40 12.84 -10.51 -20.32
CA ASP A 40 12.29 -11.48 -21.25
C ASP A 40 13.20 -11.55 -22.50
N PRO A 41 13.68 -12.74 -22.88
CA PRO A 41 14.60 -12.89 -24.01
C PRO A 41 13.98 -12.53 -25.37
N VAL A 42 12.65 -12.58 -25.48
CA VAL A 42 11.93 -12.27 -26.73
C VAL A 42 11.62 -10.78 -26.82
N THR A 43 11.08 -10.19 -25.76
CA THR A 43 10.60 -8.79 -25.75
C THR A 43 11.65 -7.80 -25.27
N GLY A 44 12.68 -8.24 -24.56
CA GLY A 44 13.70 -7.41 -23.91
C GLY A 44 13.16 -6.61 -22.69
N LYS A 45 11.89 -6.74 -22.36
CA LYS A 45 11.26 -6.07 -21.21
C LYS A 45 11.52 -6.85 -19.93
N LYS A 46 11.62 -6.15 -18.80
CA LYS A 46 11.67 -6.80 -17.50
C LYS A 46 10.36 -7.53 -17.21
N TYR A 47 10.43 -8.67 -16.49
CA TYR A 47 9.25 -9.44 -16.10
C TYR A 47 8.32 -8.66 -15.17
N GLY A 48 8.86 -7.71 -14.39
CA GLY A 48 8.05 -6.85 -13.55
C GLY A 48 8.84 -5.73 -12.90
N ILE A 49 8.17 -5.01 -12.01
CA ILE A 49 8.76 -3.94 -11.21
C ILE A 49 9.24 -4.54 -9.89
N ALA A 50 10.55 -4.53 -9.66
CA ALA A 50 11.14 -4.96 -8.41
C ALA A 50 11.07 -3.83 -7.38
N THR A 51 10.64 -4.17 -6.15
CA THR A 51 10.66 -3.23 -5.04
C THR A 51 12.09 -2.78 -4.69
N PRO A 52 12.29 -1.55 -4.20
CA PRO A 52 13.57 -1.14 -3.61
C PRO A 52 13.99 -2.05 -2.45
N SER A 53 15.31 -2.26 -2.27
CA SER A 53 15.81 -3.17 -1.22
C SER A 53 15.52 -2.69 0.20
N LEU A 54 15.35 -1.39 0.40
CA LEU A 54 15.05 -0.79 1.72
C LEU A 54 13.55 -0.68 2.00
N ASP A 55 12.72 -1.22 1.13
CA ASP A 55 11.27 -1.19 1.26
C ASP A 55 10.78 -2.31 2.19
N GLN A 56 9.73 -2.04 2.95
CA GLN A 56 9.14 -3.01 3.88
C GLN A 56 8.44 -4.19 3.17
N HIS A 57 8.26 -4.17 1.86
CA HIS A 57 7.92 -5.37 1.09
C HIS A 57 8.99 -6.46 1.20
N MET A 58 10.24 -6.10 1.50
CA MET A 58 11.36 -7.02 1.75
C MET A 58 11.69 -7.18 3.24
N ALA A 59 10.80 -6.79 4.14
CA ALA A 59 10.99 -6.98 5.56
C ALA A 59 11.23 -8.46 5.90
N HIS A 60 12.15 -8.70 6.81
CA HIS A 60 12.61 -10.04 7.22
C HIS A 60 13.43 -10.82 6.18
N GLU A 61 13.58 -10.33 4.95
CA GLU A 61 14.55 -10.90 4.02
C GLU A 61 15.99 -10.55 4.42
N VAL A 62 16.87 -11.51 4.34
CA VAL A 62 18.29 -11.35 4.65
C VAL A 62 19.17 -11.53 3.42
N ASN A 63 20.26 -10.80 3.36
CA ASN A 63 21.28 -10.97 2.34
C ASN A 63 22.25 -12.12 2.69
N ARG A 64 23.23 -12.37 1.83
CA ARG A 64 24.22 -13.43 2.01
C ARG A 64 25.06 -13.30 3.30
N ASN A 65 25.12 -12.09 3.87
CA ASN A 65 25.84 -11.80 5.10
C ASN A 65 24.94 -11.85 6.35
N GLY A 66 23.70 -12.33 6.21
CA GLY A 66 22.73 -12.41 7.29
C GLY A 66 22.15 -11.06 7.74
N ARG A 67 22.32 -10.00 6.96
CA ARG A 67 21.75 -8.67 7.26
C ARG A 67 20.41 -8.48 6.56
N TYR A 68 19.46 -7.88 7.24
CA TYR A 68 18.17 -7.52 6.65
C TYR A 68 18.33 -6.55 5.48
N TYR A 69 17.56 -6.76 4.41
CA TYR A 69 17.44 -5.77 3.35
C TYR A 69 16.67 -4.52 3.83
N CYS A 70 15.63 -4.71 4.61
CA CYS A 70 14.91 -3.64 5.30
C CYS A 70 14.98 -3.85 6.81
N ASP A 71 15.77 -3.05 7.48
CA ASP A 71 15.98 -3.13 8.93
C ASP A 71 14.79 -2.60 9.75
N ARG A 72 13.86 -1.89 9.12
CA ARG A 72 12.63 -1.40 9.76
C ARG A 72 11.68 -2.51 10.17
N LEU A 73 11.84 -3.70 9.61
CA LEU A 73 10.98 -4.87 9.84
C LEU A 73 9.48 -4.58 9.56
N GLY A 74 8.60 -5.46 9.99
CA GLY A 74 7.16 -5.31 9.74
C GLY A 74 6.73 -5.92 8.40
N ALA A 75 5.78 -5.28 7.74
CA ALA A 75 5.24 -5.74 6.46
C ALA A 75 4.75 -4.56 5.63
N ALA A 76 4.60 -4.77 4.33
CA ALA A 76 3.97 -3.82 3.44
C ALA A 76 3.08 -4.51 2.41
N CYS A 77 2.07 -3.81 1.96
CA CYS A 77 1.26 -4.23 0.83
C CYS A 77 0.80 -3.03 0.00
N ASP A 78 0.63 -3.28 -1.29
CA ASP A 78 0.00 -2.34 -2.21
C ASP A 78 -1.38 -2.91 -2.55
N PHE A 79 -2.41 -2.10 -2.44
CA PHE A 79 -3.77 -2.52 -2.73
C PHE A 79 -4.66 -1.34 -3.13
N ARG A 80 -5.79 -1.67 -3.69
CA ARG A 80 -6.90 -0.74 -3.92
C ARG A 80 -8.23 -1.38 -3.54
N ILE A 81 -9.22 -0.55 -3.34
CA ILE A 81 -10.61 -1.00 -3.23
C ILE A 81 -11.29 -0.67 -4.56
N LEU A 82 -11.89 -1.66 -5.21
CA LEU A 82 -12.63 -1.45 -6.45
C LEU A 82 -13.79 -0.48 -6.21
N ASP A 83 -14.00 0.43 -7.14
CA ASP A 83 -15.03 1.49 -7.10
C ASP A 83 -14.88 2.49 -5.95
N LEU A 84 -13.71 2.56 -5.31
CA LEU A 84 -13.39 3.56 -4.31
C LEU A 84 -12.11 4.30 -4.73
N PRO A 85 -12.16 5.63 -4.95
CA PRO A 85 -10.96 6.41 -5.20
C PRO A 85 -9.96 6.29 -4.04
N SER A 86 -8.68 6.18 -4.37
CA SER A 86 -7.63 5.94 -3.37
C SER A 86 -7.41 7.12 -2.42
N ASP A 87 -7.73 8.34 -2.81
CA ASP A 87 -7.72 9.50 -1.92
C ASP A 87 -8.79 9.40 -0.83
N VAL A 88 -9.99 8.90 -1.17
CA VAL A 88 -11.06 8.63 -0.21
C VAL A 88 -10.65 7.53 0.78
N LEU A 89 -9.97 6.49 0.26
CA LEU A 89 -9.43 5.42 1.10
C LEU A 89 -8.38 5.95 2.09
N VAL A 90 -7.47 6.81 1.64
CA VAL A 90 -6.45 7.43 2.50
C VAL A 90 -7.11 8.31 3.58
N ASP A 91 -8.08 9.13 3.20
CA ASP A 91 -8.84 9.95 4.15
C ASP A 91 -9.51 9.09 5.21
N TRP A 92 -10.10 7.96 4.81
CA TRP A 92 -10.73 7.03 5.74
C TRP A 92 -9.71 6.40 6.71
N ILE A 93 -8.56 5.90 6.19
CA ILE A 93 -7.49 5.35 7.03
C ILE A 93 -7.02 6.39 8.06
N MET A 94 -6.88 7.63 7.65
CA MET A 94 -6.46 8.72 8.53
C MET A 94 -7.50 9.03 9.60
N ALA A 95 -8.78 9.07 9.23
CA ALA A 95 -9.88 9.35 10.15
C ALA A 95 -10.06 8.26 11.20
N GLN A 96 -9.74 7.00 10.88
CA GLN A 96 -9.82 5.88 11.83
C GLN A 96 -8.68 5.86 12.85
N GLY A 97 -7.65 6.69 12.69
CA GLY A 97 -6.51 6.71 13.60
C GLY A 97 -5.69 5.41 13.61
N LEU A 98 -5.77 4.61 12.56
CA LEU A 98 -5.07 3.32 12.47
C LEU A 98 -3.55 3.50 12.54
N PRO A 99 -2.82 2.61 13.24
CA PRO A 99 -1.37 2.64 13.24
C PRO A 99 -0.80 2.15 11.90
N PHE A 100 0.18 2.85 11.39
CA PHE A 100 0.98 2.43 10.23
C PHE A 100 2.35 3.13 10.25
N ASP A 101 3.30 2.64 9.48
CA ASP A 101 4.60 3.30 9.31
C ASP A 101 4.57 4.30 8.18
N SER A 102 4.30 3.84 6.98
CA SER A 102 4.30 4.68 5.78
C SER A 102 3.07 4.41 4.93
N LEU A 103 2.57 5.45 4.32
CA LEU A 103 1.50 5.39 3.33
C LEU A 103 1.92 6.17 2.10
N TYR A 104 1.88 5.53 0.93
CA TYR A 104 2.25 6.14 -0.34
C TYR A 104 1.01 6.25 -1.22
N PHE A 105 0.76 7.46 -1.70
CA PHE A 105 -0.34 7.78 -2.60
C PHE A 105 0.19 8.14 -3.98
N TYR A 106 -0.29 7.42 -4.99
CA TYR A 106 0.16 7.55 -6.38
C TYR A 106 -0.89 8.15 -7.32
N GLY A 107 -2.11 8.36 -6.84
CA GLY A 107 -3.25 8.88 -7.60
C GLY A 107 -4.56 8.22 -7.21
N CYS A 108 -5.69 8.85 -7.55
CA CYS A 108 -7.02 8.42 -7.12
C CYS A 108 -7.43 7.05 -7.71
N ASP A 109 -6.92 6.72 -8.89
CA ASP A 109 -7.19 5.49 -9.64
C ASP A 109 -6.08 4.43 -9.51
N ARG A 110 -5.09 4.70 -8.65
CA ARG A 110 -3.92 3.83 -8.43
C ARG A 110 -4.00 3.14 -7.08
N PRO A 111 -3.38 1.96 -6.93
CA PRO A 111 -3.20 1.36 -5.62
C PRO A 111 -2.45 2.29 -4.67
N ILE A 112 -2.71 2.17 -3.38
CA ILE A 112 -1.90 2.76 -2.33
C ILE A 112 -0.88 1.73 -1.84
N HIS A 113 0.24 2.22 -1.32
CA HIS A 113 1.17 1.43 -0.51
C HIS A 113 0.91 1.75 0.95
N ILE A 114 0.82 0.73 1.80
CA ILE A 114 0.81 0.89 3.25
C ILE A 114 1.78 -0.10 3.89
N SER A 115 2.51 0.36 4.88
CA SER A 115 3.39 -0.48 5.69
C SER A 115 3.06 -0.37 7.16
N TYR A 116 3.28 -1.47 7.87
CA TYR A 116 3.13 -1.57 9.30
C TYR A 116 4.43 -2.10 9.91
N GLY A 117 4.95 -1.40 10.87
CA GLY A 117 6.15 -1.78 11.59
C GLY A 117 6.14 -1.23 13.02
N PRO A 118 7.14 -1.55 13.83
CA PRO A 118 7.13 -1.22 15.27
C PRO A 118 7.17 0.28 15.58
N GLN A 119 7.57 1.10 14.62
CA GLN A 119 7.78 2.53 14.87
C GLN A 119 6.50 3.38 14.74
N HIS A 120 5.48 2.92 14.02
CA HIS A 120 4.20 3.61 13.78
C HIS A 120 4.38 5.10 13.42
N LYS A 121 5.29 5.39 12.48
CA LYS A 121 5.67 6.76 12.12
C LYS A 121 4.54 7.60 11.52
N ARG A 122 3.55 6.96 10.91
CA ARG A 122 2.44 7.59 10.19
C ARG A 122 2.90 8.60 9.13
N ASP A 123 4.00 8.29 8.45
CA ASP A 123 4.52 9.11 7.34
C ASP A 123 3.68 8.92 6.08
N ILE A 124 3.22 10.02 5.49
CA ILE A 124 2.49 10.01 4.22
C ILE A 124 3.35 10.66 3.14
N TRP A 125 3.44 9.97 1.99
CA TRP A 125 4.11 10.45 0.81
C TRP A 125 3.14 10.48 -0.37
N GLY A 126 3.00 11.66 -0.99
CA GLY A 126 2.35 11.78 -2.29
C GLY A 126 3.40 11.69 -3.40
N PHE A 127 3.01 11.13 -4.53
CA PHE A 127 3.86 11.07 -5.72
C PHE A 127 3.22 11.90 -6.83
N THR A 128 4.05 12.66 -7.55
CA THR A 128 3.60 13.37 -8.75
C THR A 128 3.35 12.39 -9.88
N ALA A 129 2.66 12.83 -10.93
CA ALA A 129 2.46 12.04 -12.16
C ALA A 129 3.76 11.56 -12.81
N LYS A 130 4.88 12.27 -12.56
CA LYS A 130 6.23 11.90 -13.02
C LYS A 130 6.94 10.92 -12.07
N GLY A 131 6.27 10.46 -11.01
CA GLY A 131 6.85 9.53 -10.03
C GLY A 131 7.82 10.17 -9.04
N THR A 132 7.83 11.50 -8.91
CA THR A 132 8.66 12.18 -7.91
C THR A 132 7.98 12.14 -6.55
N PRO A 133 8.62 11.59 -5.51
CA PRO A 133 8.05 11.54 -4.18
C PRO A 133 7.99 12.93 -3.55
N THR A 134 6.87 13.22 -2.90
CA THR A 134 6.69 14.43 -2.10
C THR A 134 6.21 14.03 -0.72
N ARG A 135 7.08 14.17 0.28
CA ARG A 135 6.72 13.87 1.65
C ARG A 135 5.62 14.82 2.14
N ARG A 136 4.57 14.24 2.73
CA ARG A 136 3.47 14.95 3.35
C ARG A 136 3.25 14.38 4.76
N GLY A 137 3.29 15.25 5.76
CA GLY A 137 2.79 14.88 7.07
C GLY A 137 1.27 14.72 7.05
N THR A 138 0.72 14.02 8.03
CA THR A 138 -0.70 13.71 8.15
C THR A 138 -1.61 14.92 7.96
N GLU A 139 -1.32 16.02 8.65
CA GLU A 139 -2.12 17.24 8.60
C GLU A 139 -2.03 17.93 7.24
N ARG A 140 -0.84 17.98 6.66
CA ARG A 140 -0.62 18.57 5.32
C ARG A 140 -1.32 17.77 4.24
N TRP A 141 -1.40 16.45 4.38
CA TRP A 141 -2.13 15.60 3.46
C TRP A 141 -3.62 15.97 3.42
N LEU A 142 -4.26 16.04 4.57
CA LEU A 142 -5.68 16.41 4.68
C LEU A 142 -5.96 17.78 4.07
N MET A 143 -5.09 18.75 4.32
CA MET A 143 -5.21 20.10 3.73
C MET A 143 -5.04 20.07 2.21
N HIS A 144 -4.08 19.30 1.69
CA HIS A 144 -3.79 19.22 0.26
C HIS A 144 -4.94 18.54 -0.51
N ILE A 145 -5.49 17.45 0.00
CA ILE A 145 -6.63 16.77 -0.63
C ILE A 145 -7.87 17.65 -0.61
N ARG A 146 -8.15 18.31 0.50
CA ARG A 146 -9.29 19.25 0.58
C ARG A 146 -9.16 20.38 -0.43
N ALA A 147 -7.97 20.95 -0.61
CA ALA A 147 -7.72 21.96 -1.61
C ALA A 147 -7.86 21.44 -3.05
N SER A 148 -7.48 20.18 -3.33
CA SER A 148 -7.58 19.56 -4.65
C SER A 148 -9.02 19.15 -5.02
N LYS A 149 -9.91 18.98 -4.05
CA LYS A 149 -11.34 18.64 -4.26
C LYS A 149 -12.25 19.85 -4.53
N VAL A 150 -11.71 21.05 -4.55
CA VAL A 150 -12.45 22.31 -4.79
C VAL A 150 -12.58 22.63 -6.30
N PHE A 151 -12.15 21.72 -7.18
CA PHE A 151 -12.26 21.88 -8.64
C PHE A 151 -13.16 20.83 -9.25
#